data_2885128824b59fd94bdc7f97b52ce613
#
_entry.id   2885128824b59fd94bdc7f97b52ce613
#
_cell.length_a   1.000
_cell.length_b   1.000
_cell.length_c   1.000
_cell.angle_alpha   90.00
_cell.angle_beta   90.00
_cell.angle_gamma   90.00
#
_symmetry.space_group_name_H-M   'P 1'
#
loop_
_entity.id
_entity.type
_entity.pdbx_description
1 polymer ?
#
loop_
_entity_poly.entity_id
_entity_poly.type
_entity_poly.pdbx_seq_one_letter_code
_entity_poly.pdbx_strand_id
1 'polypeptide(L)'
;MISQSNTNNPISDNSSSRGLIPAPIVRSLRCPACQLHLSQDAHRLHCVNGHSFDRAKQGHVSLRLGGRTPLNADSSAMVVAREALLDTGLYGPIRNRSRELIASHAPSTSAPLVADLAGGTGYYLSGILDALPGSFGICIDLSAYALRRAAKCHPRSAAIGADLRDPLPLSTQSVSVAASFFGPRNIPEMQRVLRDDGILAIVTPTGQHLVELVDALGMLRVHELKDQRLAAKLSNFTPLVRERLTYQVAISRDQARNIASMGPSAHHMTPNQLDARVHQLPPHTDVTVSVNLGIYRQIRASRVVHA
;
A
#
# COMPACT_ATOMS: atom_id res chain seq x y z
N MET A 1 -57.47 27.05 -25.63
CA MET A 1 -56.64 27.54 -24.56
C MET A 1 -56.19 26.34 -23.78
N ILE A 2 -54.98 25.83 -24.04
CA ILE A 2 -54.39 24.72 -23.32
C ILE A 2 -53.06 25.24 -22.77
N SER A 3 -53.02 25.36 -21.44
CA SER A 3 -51.88 25.82 -20.66
C SER A 3 -50.82 24.70 -20.57
N GLN A 4 -49.63 24.95 -21.08
CA GLN A 4 -48.46 24.04 -20.90
C GLN A 4 -47.78 24.38 -19.58
N SER A 5 -47.82 23.46 -18.65
CA SER A 5 -47.01 23.50 -17.41
C SER A 5 -45.57 23.06 -17.70
N ASN A 6 -44.67 24.00 -17.57
CA ASN A 6 -43.23 23.83 -17.73
C ASN A 6 -42.67 23.29 -16.40
N THR A 7 -42.40 22.00 -16.30
CA THR A 7 -41.67 21.41 -15.13
C THR A 7 -40.17 21.55 -15.35
N ASN A 8 -39.57 22.57 -14.73
CA ASN A 8 -38.14 22.71 -14.59
C ASN A 8 -37.64 21.62 -13.67
N ASN A 9 -36.98 20.61 -14.23
CA ASN A 9 -36.20 19.61 -13.49
C ASN A 9 -34.84 20.27 -13.15
N PRO A 10 -34.41 20.37 -11.87
CA PRO A 10 -33.08 20.89 -11.57
C PRO A 10 -32.05 19.84 -11.99
N ILE A 11 -31.25 20.16 -13.00
CA ILE A 11 -30.05 19.43 -13.37
C ILE A 11 -29.14 19.50 -12.15
N SER A 12 -29.03 18.38 -11.43
CA SER A 12 -28.05 18.23 -10.33
C SER A 12 -26.65 18.37 -10.94
N ASP A 13 -25.99 19.45 -10.58
CA ASP A 13 -24.62 19.77 -10.97
C ASP A 13 -23.64 18.73 -10.35
N ASN A 14 -23.37 17.67 -11.08
CA ASN A 14 -22.52 16.55 -10.69
C ASN A 14 -21.04 16.82 -11.04
N SER A 15 -20.69 18.09 -11.31
CA SER A 15 -19.35 18.50 -11.74
C SER A 15 -18.38 18.78 -10.59
N SER A 16 -18.86 18.97 -9.36
CA SER A 16 -18.03 19.38 -8.21
C SER A 16 -17.41 18.23 -7.40
N SER A 17 -17.78 16.96 -7.65
CA SER A 17 -17.27 15.82 -6.88
C SER A 17 -16.04 15.12 -7.49
N ARG A 18 -15.65 15.48 -8.71
CA ARG A 18 -14.46 14.89 -9.36
C ARG A 18 -13.18 15.43 -8.71
N GLY A 19 -12.58 14.61 -7.86
CA GLY A 19 -11.27 14.89 -7.26
C GLY A 19 -11.22 14.96 -5.72
N LEU A 20 -12.34 14.92 -5.02
CA LEU A 20 -12.34 14.88 -3.55
C LEU A 20 -11.94 13.48 -3.04
N ILE A 21 -11.23 13.47 -1.90
CA ILE A 21 -10.95 12.22 -1.18
C ILE A 21 -12.28 11.70 -0.63
N PRO A 22 -12.59 10.40 -0.78
CA PRO A 22 -13.83 9.83 -0.23
C PRO A 22 -14.01 10.14 1.25
N ALA A 23 -15.21 10.55 1.65
CA ALA A 23 -15.50 10.99 3.03
C ALA A 23 -15.13 9.96 4.11
N PRO A 24 -15.31 8.63 3.95
CA PRO A 24 -14.82 7.65 4.93
C PRO A 24 -13.30 7.72 5.16
N ILE A 25 -12.52 8.01 4.12
CA ILE A 25 -11.08 8.19 4.23
C ILE A 25 -10.76 9.46 5.02
N VAL A 26 -11.35 10.61 4.67
CA VAL A 26 -11.08 11.89 5.36
C VAL A 26 -11.38 11.79 6.85
N ARG A 27 -12.49 11.15 7.23
CA ARG A 27 -12.84 10.93 8.65
C ARG A 27 -11.80 10.14 9.43
N SER A 28 -11.05 9.26 8.78
CA SER A 28 -10.00 8.46 9.41
C SER A 28 -8.67 9.21 9.54
N LEU A 29 -8.48 10.29 8.77
CA LEU A 29 -7.21 11.02 8.77
C LEU A 29 -7.05 11.90 10.00
N ARG A 30 -5.78 12.03 10.44
CA ARG A 30 -5.36 12.90 11.52
C ARG A 30 -4.29 13.87 11.03
N CYS A 31 -4.35 15.08 11.55
CA CYS A 31 -3.30 16.08 11.34
C CYS A 31 -1.98 15.58 11.94
N PRO A 32 -0.90 15.44 11.17
CA PRO A 32 0.37 14.94 11.71
C PRO A 32 0.99 15.90 12.74
N ALA A 33 0.64 17.20 12.71
CA ALA A 33 1.19 18.20 13.64
C ALA A 33 0.48 18.23 15.00
N CYS A 34 -0.85 18.04 15.04
CA CYS A 34 -1.63 18.20 16.27
C CYS A 34 -2.60 17.04 16.54
N GLN A 35 -2.63 16.01 15.73
CA GLN A 35 -3.47 14.80 15.84
C GLN A 35 -4.99 15.05 15.81
N LEU A 36 -5.43 16.27 15.53
CA LEU A 36 -6.84 16.61 15.36
C LEU A 36 -7.36 16.10 14.01
N HIS A 37 -8.67 16.00 13.87
CA HIS A 37 -9.31 15.60 12.62
C HIS A 37 -8.95 16.54 11.48
N LEU A 38 -8.87 15.97 10.28
CA LEU A 38 -8.73 16.71 9.05
C LEU A 38 -10.09 16.86 8.36
N SER A 39 -10.33 18.05 7.83
CA SER A 39 -11.39 18.37 6.89
C SER A 39 -10.79 18.59 5.51
N GLN A 40 -11.60 18.58 4.45
CA GLN A 40 -11.13 18.85 3.10
C GLN A 40 -11.95 19.96 2.44
N ASP A 41 -11.28 20.73 1.60
CA ASP A 41 -11.87 21.55 0.53
C ASP A 41 -11.41 21.01 -0.85
N ALA A 42 -11.68 21.76 -1.92
CA ALA A 42 -11.33 21.34 -3.29
C ALA A 42 -9.81 21.14 -3.48
N HIS A 43 -8.96 21.79 -2.70
CA HIS A 43 -7.54 21.93 -2.96
C HIS A 43 -6.63 21.33 -1.87
N ARG A 44 -7.15 21.10 -0.66
CA ARG A 44 -6.32 20.74 0.49
C ARG A 44 -7.07 19.96 1.57
N LEU A 45 -6.28 19.33 2.46
CA LEU A 45 -6.71 18.92 3.79
C LEU A 45 -6.28 19.98 4.81
N HIS A 46 -7.10 20.24 5.81
CA HIS A 46 -6.79 21.21 6.88
C HIS A 46 -7.40 20.78 8.22
N CYS A 47 -6.86 21.28 9.33
CA CYS A 47 -7.42 21.07 10.66
C CYS A 47 -7.86 22.40 11.29
N VAL A 48 -8.61 22.32 12.38
CA VAL A 48 -9.12 23.49 13.10
C VAL A 48 -8.01 24.39 13.68
N ASN A 49 -6.79 23.85 13.87
CA ASN A 49 -5.61 24.61 14.32
C ASN A 49 -4.87 25.30 13.15
N GLY A 50 -5.45 25.35 11.95
CA GLY A 50 -4.87 26.05 10.81
C GLY A 50 -3.79 25.29 10.04
N HIS A 51 -3.38 24.09 10.45
CA HIS A 51 -2.45 23.29 9.64
C HIS A 51 -3.13 22.89 8.32
N SER A 52 -2.43 23.06 7.20
CA SER A 52 -2.94 22.89 5.85
C SER A 52 -1.97 22.06 5.01
N PHE A 53 -2.52 21.16 4.18
CA PHE A 53 -1.79 20.19 3.35
C PHE A 53 -2.40 20.19 1.96
N ASP A 54 -1.68 20.76 1.00
CA ASP A 54 -2.16 20.91 -0.37
C ASP A 54 -2.29 19.57 -1.07
N ARG A 55 -3.33 19.47 -1.91
CA ARG A 55 -3.49 18.34 -2.82
C ARG A 55 -2.67 18.60 -4.06
N ALA A 56 -1.76 17.69 -4.36
CA ALA A 56 -0.99 17.74 -5.60
C ALA A 56 -1.93 17.61 -6.82
N LYS A 57 -1.52 18.16 -7.97
CA LYS A 57 -2.26 18.08 -9.24
C LYS A 57 -2.65 16.64 -9.61
N GLN A 58 -1.85 15.64 -9.20
CA GLN A 58 -2.12 14.23 -9.45
C GLN A 58 -3.09 13.59 -8.46
N GLY A 59 -3.54 14.31 -7.42
CA GLY A 59 -4.56 13.91 -6.46
C GLY A 59 -4.06 13.41 -5.11
N HIS A 60 -2.75 13.15 -4.92
CA HIS A 60 -2.20 12.74 -3.63
C HIS A 60 -2.03 13.95 -2.68
N VAL A 61 -1.99 13.67 -1.38
CA VAL A 61 -1.69 14.68 -0.34
C VAL A 61 -0.50 14.19 0.49
N SER A 62 0.47 15.08 0.75
CA SER A 62 1.58 14.79 1.66
C SER A 62 1.22 15.26 3.08
N LEU A 63 1.11 14.31 4.00
CA LEU A 63 0.94 14.56 5.44
C LEU A 63 2.26 14.39 6.20
N ARG A 64 3.38 14.68 5.56
CA ARG A 64 4.71 14.68 6.20
C ARG A 64 4.98 16.02 6.86
N LEU A 65 5.52 15.98 8.08
CA LEU A 65 6.00 17.17 8.76
C LEU A 65 7.47 17.40 8.43
N GLY A 66 7.77 18.67 8.07
CA GLY A 66 9.14 19.17 7.95
C GLY A 66 9.88 18.75 6.66
N GLY A 67 10.88 19.57 6.29
CA GLY A 67 11.63 19.51 5.04
C GLY A 67 12.70 18.41 4.93
N ARG A 68 12.61 17.31 5.68
CA ARG A 68 13.56 16.19 5.50
C ARG A 68 13.33 15.53 4.16
N THR A 69 14.33 15.55 3.29
CA THR A 69 14.36 14.68 2.12
C THR A 69 14.25 13.22 2.59
N PRO A 70 13.28 12.45 2.09
CA PRO A 70 13.14 11.06 2.51
C PRO A 70 14.38 10.27 2.06
N LEU A 71 15.21 9.87 3.03
CA LEU A 71 16.23 8.87 2.79
C LEU A 71 15.49 7.56 2.47
N ASN A 72 15.84 6.89 1.39
CA ASN A 72 15.29 5.60 0.93
C ASN A 72 13.85 5.63 0.36
N ALA A 73 13.33 6.77 -0.08
CA ALA A 73 12.11 6.77 -0.90
C ALA A 73 12.45 6.30 -2.31
N ASP A 74 11.54 5.56 -2.93
CA ASP A 74 11.70 5.14 -4.32
C ASP A 74 11.85 6.36 -5.25
N SER A 75 12.85 6.30 -6.11
CA SER A 75 13.07 7.29 -7.17
C SER A 75 12.04 7.12 -8.29
N SER A 76 11.98 8.10 -9.21
CA SER A 76 11.15 7.99 -10.41
C SER A 76 11.49 6.76 -11.24
N ALA A 77 12.77 6.46 -11.43
CA ALA A 77 13.22 5.29 -12.19
C ALA A 77 12.79 3.96 -11.52
N MET A 78 12.91 3.87 -10.19
CA MET A 78 12.44 2.69 -9.44
C MET A 78 10.94 2.48 -9.61
N VAL A 79 10.14 3.54 -9.56
CA VAL A 79 8.69 3.45 -9.73
C VAL A 79 8.32 3.04 -11.14
N VAL A 80 8.99 3.56 -12.18
CA VAL A 80 8.77 3.16 -13.57
C VAL A 80 9.12 1.68 -13.77
N ALA A 81 10.26 1.22 -13.26
CA ALA A 81 10.64 -0.19 -13.34
C ALA A 81 9.63 -1.11 -12.64
N ARG A 82 9.12 -0.67 -11.49
CA ARG A 82 8.07 -1.40 -10.74
C ARG A 82 6.77 -1.49 -11.52
N GLU A 83 6.28 -0.39 -12.10
CA GLU A 83 5.08 -0.41 -12.94
C GLU A 83 5.27 -1.38 -14.12
N ALA A 84 6.35 -1.21 -14.88
CA ALA A 84 6.63 -2.07 -16.01
C ALA A 84 6.68 -3.57 -15.65
N LEU A 85 7.21 -3.91 -14.48
CA LEU A 85 7.22 -5.30 -14.00
C LEU A 85 5.84 -5.79 -13.58
N LEU A 86 5.10 -4.99 -12.80
CA LEU A 86 3.78 -5.37 -12.30
C LEU A 86 2.76 -5.53 -13.43
N ASP A 87 2.87 -4.74 -14.49
CA ASP A 87 2.03 -4.80 -15.69
C ASP A 87 2.25 -6.09 -16.51
N THR A 88 3.39 -6.77 -16.35
CA THR A 88 3.61 -8.09 -16.97
C THR A 88 2.77 -9.20 -16.34
N GLY A 89 2.14 -8.94 -15.18
CA GLY A 89 1.41 -9.95 -14.42
C GLY A 89 2.30 -10.91 -13.62
N LEU A 90 3.61 -10.73 -13.61
CA LEU A 90 4.55 -11.62 -12.90
C LEU A 90 4.17 -11.82 -11.43
N TYR A 91 3.71 -10.77 -10.75
CA TYR A 91 3.21 -10.82 -9.37
C TYR A 91 1.69 -10.97 -9.25
N GLY A 92 1.01 -11.29 -10.37
CA GLY A 92 -0.44 -11.57 -10.40
C GLY A 92 -0.87 -12.64 -9.41
N PRO A 93 -0.20 -13.81 -9.32
CA PRO A 93 -0.55 -14.85 -8.34
C PRO A 93 -0.50 -14.35 -6.89
N ILE A 94 0.48 -13.51 -6.51
CA ILE A 94 0.57 -12.91 -5.17
C ILE A 94 -0.61 -11.97 -4.94
N ARG A 95 -0.90 -11.07 -5.89
CA ARG A 95 -2.02 -10.13 -5.80
C ARG A 95 -3.36 -10.88 -5.66
N ASN A 96 -3.58 -11.89 -6.48
CA ASN A 96 -4.84 -12.66 -6.48
C ASN A 96 -5.00 -13.42 -5.16
N ARG A 97 -3.97 -14.16 -4.73
CA ARG A 97 -4.06 -14.94 -3.49
C ARG A 97 -4.23 -14.02 -2.27
N SER A 98 -3.52 -12.91 -2.22
CA SER A 98 -3.65 -11.94 -1.13
C SER A 98 -5.05 -11.34 -1.03
N ARG A 99 -5.65 -10.91 -2.16
CA ARG A 99 -7.01 -10.34 -2.16
C ARG A 99 -8.07 -11.36 -1.74
N GLU A 100 -7.93 -12.64 -2.14
CA GLU A 100 -8.82 -13.74 -1.71
C GLU A 100 -8.76 -13.95 -0.20
N LEU A 101 -7.54 -14.06 0.35
CA LEU A 101 -7.34 -14.26 1.78
C LEU A 101 -7.87 -13.06 2.58
N ILE A 102 -7.63 -11.85 2.12
CA ILE A 102 -8.14 -10.62 2.76
C ILE A 102 -9.67 -10.60 2.71
N ALA A 103 -10.27 -10.87 1.55
CA ALA A 103 -11.73 -10.87 1.41
C ALA A 103 -12.41 -11.90 2.31
N SER A 104 -11.80 -13.09 2.48
CA SER A 104 -12.34 -14.16 3.32
C SER A 104 -12.25 -13.89 4.83
N HIS A 105 -11.37 -12.96 5.27
CA HIS A 105 -11.11 -12.73 6.70
C HIS A 105 -11.41 -11.30 7.15
N ALA A 106 -11.65 -10.38 6.21
CA ALA A 106 -12.00 -8.99 6.53
C ALA A 106 -13.31 -8.93 7.31
N PRO A 107 -13.44 -8.00 8.28
CA PRO A 107 -14.67 -7.86 9.04
C PRO A 107 -15.82 -7.40 8.14
N SER A 108 -17.02 -7.95 8.38
CA SER A 108 -18.25 -7.57 7.69
C SER A 108 -18.72 -6.22 8.22
N THR A 109 -18.39 -5.15 7.54
CA THR A 109 -18.84 -3.78 7.86
C THR A 109 -19.39 -3.12 6.61
N SER A 110 -20.25 -2.11 6.75
CA SER A 110 -20.85 -1.39 5.62
C SER A 110 -19.87 -0.61 4.74
N ALA A 111 -18.71 -0.20 5.31
CA ALA A 111 -17.69 0.56 4.61
C ALA A 111 -16.30 0.24 5.17
N PRO A 112 -15.74 -0.93 4.87
CA PRO A 112 -14.41 -1.31 5.35
C PRO A 112 -13.36 -0.32 4.86
N LEU A 113 -12.45 0.11 5.76
CA LEU A 113 -11.31 0.93 5.38
C LEU A 113 -10.06 0.05 5.30
N VAL A 114 -9.40 0.08 4.15
CA VAL A 114 -8.15 -0.65 3.86
C VAL A 114 -7.01 0.35 3.85
N ALA A 115 -5.96 0.12 4.64
CA ALA A 115 -4.72 0.88 4.57
C ALA A 115 -3.59 0.00 4.02
N ASP A 116 -3.08 0.35 2.84
CA ASP A 116 -1.89 -0.28 2.25
C ASP A 116 -0.66 0.54 2.62
N LEU A 117 0.17 -0.01 3.49
CA LEU A 117 1.28 0.66 4.15
C LEU A 117 2.59 0.35 3.43
N ALA A 118 3.27 1.36 2.90
CA ALA A 118 4.28 1.30 1.86
C ALA A 118 3.70 0.71 0.56
N GLY A 119 2.50 1.20 0.16
CA GLY A 119 1.70 0.62 -0.91
C GLY A 119 2.22 0.91 -2.32
N GLY A 120 3.30 1.70 -2.45
CA GLY A 120 3.93 2.00 -3.72
C GLY A 120 2.96 2.64 -4.72
N THR A 121 2.75 1.97 -5.84
CA THR A 121 1.84 2.43 -6.91
C THR A 121 0.36 2.13 -6.65
N GLY A 122 0.02 1.44 -5.56
CA GLY A 122 -1.34 1.01 -5.23
C GLY A 122 -1.78 -0.28 -5.94
N TYR A 123 -0.86 -1.03 -6.52
CA TYR A 123 -1.14 -2.26 -7.27
C TYR A 123 -1.90 -3.31 -6.45
N TYR A 124 -1.46 -3.56 -5.22
CA TYR A 124 -2.14 -4.52 -4.33
C TYR A 124 -3.44 -3.93 -3.78
N LEU A 125 -3.43 -2.66 -3.40
CA LEU A 125 -4.60 -1.97 -2.88
C LEU A 125 -5.77 -2.03 -3.86
N SER A 126 -5.54 -1.75 -5.15
CA SER A 126 -6.62 -1.80 -6.15
C SER A 126 -7.26 -3.19 -6.22
N GLY A 127 -6.44 -4.27 -6.19
CA GLY A 127 -6.96 -5.64 -6.18
C GLY A 127 -7.76 -6.00 -4.92
N ILE A 128 -7.38 -5.46 -3.76
CA ILE A 128 -8.12 -5.65 -2.52
C ILE A 128 -9.48 -4.93 -2.59
N LEU A 129 -9.50 -3.69 -3.10
CA LEU A 129 -10.74 -2.93 -3.24
C LEU A 129 -11.71 -3.55 -4.24
N ASP A 130 -11.20 -4.17 -5.32
CA ASP A 130 -12.01 -4.95 -6.27
C ASP A 130 -12.69 -6.15 -5.59
N ALA A 131 -11.99 -6.81 -4.65
CA ALA A 131 -12.49 -7.98 -3.93
C ALA A 131 -13.38 -7.63 -2.71
N LEU A 132 -13.39 -6.38 -2.26
CA LEU A 132 -14.18 -5.89 -1.13
C LEU A 132 -15.15 -4.79 -1.59
N PRO A 133 -16.32 -5.12 -2.13
CA PRO A 133 -17.32 -4.14 -2.52
C PRO A 133 -17.69 -3.21 -1.36
N GLY A 134 -17.86 -1.91 -1.63
CA GLY A 134 -18.18 -0.90 -0.61
C GLY A 134 -16.99 -0.45 0.27
N SER A 135 -15.81 -1.08 0.15
CA SER A 135 -14.62 -0.65 0.89
C SER A 135 -14.01 0.62 0.31
N PHE A 136 -13.23 1.33 1.14
CA PHE A 136 -12.40 2.46 0.75
C PHE A 136 -10.94 2.16 1.05
N GLY A 137 -10.00 2.75 0.30
CA GLY A 137 -8.59 2.44 0.40
C GLY A 137 -7.70 3.67 0.63
N ILE A 138 -6.69 3.52 1.47
CA ILE A 138 -5.64 4.51 1.65
C ILE A 138 -4.31 3.84 1.27
N CYS A 139 -3.64 4.35 0.24
CA CYS A 139 -2.25 4.02 -0.05
C CYS A 139 -1.35 5.01 0.68
N ILE A 140 -0.57 4.52 1.63
CA ILE A 140 0.43 5.33 2.35
C ILE A 140 1.81 4.97 1.82
N ASP A 141 2.55 5.98 1.34
CA ASP A 141 3.91 5.79 0.86
C ASP A 141 4.78 7.03 1.11
N LEU A 142 6.09 6.83 1.08
CA LEU A 142 7.08 7.90 1.24
C LEU A 142 7.42 8.58 -0.09
N SER A 143 7.33 7.84 -1.20
CA SER A 143 7.71 8.30 -2.54
C SER A 143 6.59 9.10 -3.19
N ALA A 144 6.86 10.39 -3.46
CA ALA A 144 5.93 11.22 -4.23
C ALA A 144 5.69 10.68 -5.65
N TYR A 145 6.67 9.97 -6.23
CA TYR A 145 6.53 9.36 -7.57
C TYR A 145 5.55 8.18 -7.53
N ALA A 146 5.62 7.34 -6.50
CA ALA A 146 4.69 6.25 -6.28
C ALA A 146 3.27 6.77 -5.99
N LEU A 147 3.14 7.78 -5.13
CA LEU A 147 1.85 8.39 -4.76
C LEU A 147 1.11 9.00 -5.97
N ARG A 148 1.83 9.52 -6.97
CA ARG A 148 1.22 10.00 -8.24
C ARG A 148 0.49 8.89 -8.99
N ARG A 149 0.95 7.64 -8.88
CA ARG A 149 0.32 6.45 -9.46
C ARG A 149 -0.82 5.96 -8.57
N ALA A 150 -0.52 5.81 -7.28
CA ALA A 150 -1.49 5.37 -6.29
C ALA A 150 -2.75 6.25 -6.22
N ALA A 151 -2.63 7.56 -6.46
CA ALA A 151 -3.77 8.47 -6.53
C ALA A 151 -4.78 8.15 -7.64
N LYS A 152 -4.39 7.30 -8.60
CA LYS A 152 -5.22 6.88 -9.74
C LYS A 152 -5.49 5.38 -9.75
N CYS A 153 -5.02 4.63 -8.76
CA CYS A 153 -5.08 3.17 -8.77
C CYS A 153 -6.50 2.62 -8.65
N HIS A 154 -7.41 3.36 -7.99
CA HIS A 154 -8.80 2.95 -7.82
C HIS A 154 -9.70 4.15 -7.44
N PRO A 155 -10.97 4.26 -7.95
CA PRO A 155 -11.86 5.39 -7.66
C PRO A 155 -12.25 5.52 -6.18
N ARG A 156 -12.21 4.44 -5.40
CA ARG A 156 -12.50 4.40 -3.97
C ARG A 156 -11.23 4.54 -3.11
N SER A 157 -10.12 5.03 -3.65
CA SER A 157 -8.86 5.16 -2.93
C SER A 157 -8.37 6.61 -2.83
N ALA A 158 -7.46 6.84 -1.86
CA ALA A 158 -6.64 8.04 -1.76
C ALA A 158 -5.18 7.67 -1.54
N ALA A 159 -4.27 8.53 -2.00
CA ALA A 159 -2.84 8.38 -1.81
C ALA A 159 -2.33 9.46 -0.84
N ILE A 160 -1.71 9.03 0.25
CA ILE A 160 -1.26 9.86 1.36
C ILE A 160 0.24 9.69 1.56
N GLY A 161 0.97 10.80 1.50
CA GLY A 161 2.40 10.82 1.78
C GLY A 161 2.67 10.83 3.28
N ALA A 162 3.27 9.77 3.82
CA ALA A 162 3.70 9.70 5.21
C ALA A 162 4.90 8.76 5.35
N ASP A 163 5.68 8.93 6.42
CA ASP A 163 6.77 8.02 6.79
C ASP A 163 6.24 7.00 7.79
N LEU A 164 6.38 5.72 7.49
CA LEU A 164 5.91 4.65 8.39
C LEU A 164 6.72 4.53 9.69
N ARG A 165 7.86 5.22 9.78
CA ARG A 165 8.65 5.31 11.02
C ARG A 165 8.07 6.29 12.03
N ASP A 166 7.26 7.25 11.53
CA ASP A 166 6.53 8.23 12.34
C ASP A 166 5.13 7.68 12.71
N PRO A 167 4.42 8.32 13.66
CA PRO A 167 3.01 8.02 13.88
C PRO A 167 2.20 8.18 12.60
N LEU A 168 1.42 7.16 12.26
CA LEU A 168 0.57 7.20 11.08
C LEU A 168 -0.50 8.29 11.21
N PRO A 169 -0.77 9.06 10.14
CA PRO A 169 -1.80 10.10 10.15
C PRO A 169 -3.21 9.49 10.06
N LEU A 170 -3.48 8.48 10.86
CA LEU A 170 -4.72 7.73 10.94
C LEU A 170 -5.22 7.67 12.37
N SER A 171 -6.54 7.71 12.53
CA SER A 171 -7.20 7.52 13.82
C SER A 171 -6.93 6.13 14.39
N THR A 172 -6.86 6.05 15.71
CA THR A 172 -6.90 4.77 16.41
C THR A 172 -8.19 4.02 16.05
N GLN A 173 -8.10 2.69 15.84
CA GLN A 173 -9.24 1.81 15.55
C GLN A 173 -10.11 2.27 14.37
N SER A 174 -9.51 2.81 13.32
CA SER A 174 -10.24 3.30 12.15
C SER A 174 -10.15 2.39 10.93
N VAL A 175 -9.20 1.44 10.92
CA VAL A 175 -8.86 0.62 9.75
C VAL A 175 -9.37 -0.81 9.95
N SER A 176 -10.10 -1.33 8.97
CA SER A 176 -10.59 -2.72 8.95
C SER A 176 -9.51 -3.70 8.47
N VAL A 177 -8.68 -3.26 7.53
CA VAL A 177 -7.59 -4.07 6.96
C VAL A 177 -6.33 -3.20 6.88
N ALA A 178 -5.28 -3.54 7.63
CA ALA A 178 -3.95 -3.00 7.41
C ALA A 178 -3.14 -3.99 6.59
N ALA A 179 -2.57 -3.55 5.46
CA ALA A 179 -1.80 -4.40 4.56
C ALA A 179 -0.37 -3.87 4.39
N SER A 180 0.59 -4.77 4.19
CA SER A 180 1.97 -4.44 3.86
C SER A 180 2.56 -5.51 2.94
N PHE A 181 2.87 -5.11 1.70
CA PHE A 181 3.45 -5.97 0.67
C PHE A 181 4.91 -5.58 0.45
N PHE A 182 5.85 -6.44 0.84
CA PHE A 182 7.30 -6.26 0.68
C PHE A 182 7.89 -5.01 1.39
N GLY A 183 7.05 -4.17 2.00
CA GLY A 183 7.42 -2.90 2.59
C GLY A 183 7.96 -2.98 4.02
N PRO A 184 8.49 -1.87 4.55
CA PRO A 184 8.78 -1.71 5.97
C PRO A 184 7.49 -1.77 6.80
N ARG A 185 7.60 -2.11 8.08
CA ARG A 185 6.46 -2.32 8.98
C ARG A 185 6.70 -1.65 10.33
N ASN A 186 5.74 -0.83 10.74
CA ASN A 186 5.63 -0.29 12.09
C ASN A 186 4.47 -1.02 12.80
N ILE A 187 4.76 -2.20 13.36
CA ILE A 187 3.73 -3.06 13.95
C ILE A 187 2.94 -2.37 15.06
N PRO A 188 3.53 -1.57 15.98
CA PRO A 188 2.78 -0.81 16.97
C PRO A 188 1.73 0.14 16.35
N GLU A 189 2.10 0.86 15.29
CA GLU A 189 1.17 1.76 14.59
C GLU A 189 0.12 1.00 13.79
N MET A 190 0.49 -0.11 13.13
CA MET A 190 -0.46 -1.01 12.48
C MET A 190 -1.49 -1.53 13.49
N GLN A 191 -1.05 -1.89 14.69
CA GLN A 191 -1.92 -2.32 15.80
C GLN A 191 -2.82 -1.18 16.26
N ARG A 192 -2.29 0.03 16.45
CA ARG A 192 -3.07 1.19 16.91
C ARG A 192 -4.21 1.56 15.96
N VAL A 193 -3.95 1.54 14.64
CA VAL A 193 -4.94 1.96 13.65
C VAL A 193 -5.98 0.91 13.34
N LEU A 194 -5.68 -0.38 13.57
CA LEU A 194 -6.61 -1.47 13.34
C LEU A 194 -7.77 -1.42 14.34
N ARG A 195 -8.98 -1.67 13.84
CA ARG A 195 -10.16 -1.95 14.65
C ARG A 195 -9.97 -3.25 15.42
N ASP A 196 -10.75 -3.42 16.50
CA ASP A 196 -10.70 -4.64 17.33
C ASP A 196 -11.00 -5.92 16.54
N ASP A 197 -11.87 -5.83 15.52
CA ASP A 197 -12.22 -6.92 14.62
C ASP A 197 -11.38 -6.94 13.33
N GLY A 198 -10.48 -5.95 13.16
CA GLY A 198 -9.66 -5.77 11.98
C GLY A 198 -8.61 -6.85 11.78
N ILE A 199 -8.10 -6.93 10.56
CA ILE A 199 -7.03 -7.86 10.18
C ILE A 199 -5.79 -7.15 9.68
N LEU A 200 -4.63 -7.76 9.95
CA LEU A 200 -3.34 -7.36 9.43
C LEU A 200 -2.90 -8.38 8.36
N ALA A 201 -2.69 -7.92 7.14
CA ALA A 201 -2.20 -8.73 6.03
C ALA A 201 -0.74 -8.39 5.74
N ILE A 202 0.14 -9.38 5.74
CA ILE A 202 1.58 -9.19 5.50
C ILE A 202 2.05 -10.16 4.43
N VAL A 203 2.78 -9.64 3.43
CA VAL A 203 3.51 -10.44 2.44
C VAL A 203 5.00 -10.15 2.55
N THR A 204 5.78 -11.22 2.71
CA THR A 204 7.25 -11.16 2.79
C THR A 204 7.91 -12.12 1.81
N PRO A 205 9.04 -11.74 1.19
CA PRO A 205 9.80 -12.68 0.38
C PRO A 205 10.47 -13.73 1.27
N THR A 206 10.55 -14.96 0.79
CA THR A 206 11.35 -16.03 1.41
C THR A 206 12.81 -15.96 0.95
N GLY A 207 13.69 -16.76 1.54
CA GLY A 207 15.08 -16.88 1.08
C GLY A 207 15.23 -17.42 -0.37
N GLN A 208 14.19 -18.07 -0.90
CA GLN A 208 14.17 -18.57 -2.26
C GLN A 208 13.63 -17.58 -3.30
N HIS A 209 13.11 -16.42 -2.84
CA HIS A 209 12.52 -15.42 -3.74
C HIS A 209 13.57 -14.82 -4.67
N LEU A 210 13.46 -15.09 -5.96
CA LEU A 210 14.34 -14.59 -7.03
C LEU A 210 15.83 -14.96 -6.82
N VAL A 211 16.08 -16.09 -6.16
CA VAL A 211 17.44 -16.53 -5.80
C VAL A 211 18.35 -16.62 -7.03
N GLU A 212 17.82 -17.00 -8.19
CA GLU A 212 18.55 -17.11 -9.44
C GLU A 212 19.11 -15.76 -9.93
N LEU A 213 18.43 -14.66 -9.59
CA LEU A 213 18.88 -13.32 -9.93
C LEU A 213 19.78 -12.68 -8.87
N VAL A 214 19.69 -13.15 -7.61
CA VAL A 214 20.44 -12.57 -6.51
C VAL A 214 21.95 -12.60 -6.79
N ASP A 215 22.47 -13.76 -7.17
CA ASP A 215 23.88 -13.92 -7.48
C ASP A 215 24.24 -13.36 -8.84
N ALA A 216 23.44 -13.63 -9.87
CA ALA A 216 23.70 -13.20 -11.24
C ALA A 216 23.73 -11.66 -11.38
N LEU A 217 22.83 -10.97 -10.69
CA LEU A 217 22.72 -9.50 -10.75
C LEU A 217 23.34 -8.78 -9.55
N GLY A 218 23.82 -9.50 -8.52
CA GLY A 218 24.38 -8.91 -7.30
C GLY A 218 23.31 -8.20 -6.45
N MET A 219 22.11 -8.78 -6.40
CA MET A 219 21.01 -8.22 -5.61
C MET A 219 21.18 -8.53 -4.12
N LEU A 220 20.50 -7.75 -3.27
CA LEU A 220 20.50 -7.98 -1.83
C LEU A 220 19.74 -9.28 -1.50
N ARG A 221 20.39 -10.13 -0.71
CA ARG A 221 19.77 -11.38 -0.22
C ARG A 221 18.71 -11.10 0.83
N VAL A 222 17.64 -11.90 0.84
CA VAL A 222 16.67 -11.93 1.95
C VAL A 222 17.36 -12.56 3.16
N HIS A 223 17.43 -11.82 4.27
CA HIS A 223 18.07 -12.30 5.49
C HIS A 223 17.17 -13.34 6.18
N GLU A 224 17.69 -14.54 6.50
CA GLU A 224 16.91 -15.65 7.08
C GLU A 224 16.21 -15.31 8.42
N LEU A 225 16.82 -14.45 9.22
CA LEU A 225 16.24 -14.02 10.51
C LEU A 225 15.06 -13.04 10.38
N LYS A 226 14.69 -12.60 9.17
CA LYS A 226 13.58 -11.65 8.99
C LYS A 226 12.24 -12.23 9.46
N ASP A 227 11.99 -13.50 9.20
CA ASP A 227 10.74 -14.15 9.58
C ASP A 227 10.64 -14.33 11.10
N GLN A 228 11.74 -14.69 11.78
CA GLN A 228 11.80 -14.81 13.24
C GLN A 228 11.58 -13.44 13.92
N ARG A 229 12.24 -12.39 13.40
CA ARG A 229 12.06 -11.02 13.91
C ARG A 229 10.65 -10.50 13.70
N LEU A 230 10.02 -10.87 12.58
CA LEU A 230 8.63 -10.52 12.32
C LEU A 230 7.70 -11.26 13.29
N ALA A 231 7.90 -12.56 13.50
CA ALA A 231 7.11 -13.35 14.43
C ALA A 231 7.16 -12.79 15.87
N ALA A 232 8.36 -12.38 16.34
CA ALA A 232 8.52 -11.74 17.64
C ALA A 232 7.75 -10.41 17.75
N LYS A 233 7.72 -9.60 16.67
CA LYS A 233 6.96 -8.34 16.65
C LYS A 233 5.44 -8.54 16.59
N LEU A 234 4.99 -9.70 16.14
CA LEU A 234 3.57 -10.08 16.04
C LEU A 234 3.04 -10.80 17.28
N SER A 235 3.72 -10.70 18.42
CA SER A 235 3.30 -11.37 19.68
C SER A 235 1.88 -10.99 20.14
N ASN A 236 1.41 -9.80 19.80
CA ASN A 236 0.04 -9.32 20.09
C ASN A 236 -0.99 -9.69 18.99
N PHE A 237 -0.62 -10.59 18.09
CA PHE A 237 -1.49 -11.01 17.00
C PHE A 237 -1.61 -12.53 16.94
N THR A 238 -2.83 -13.01 16.73
CA THR A 238 -3.10 -14.42 16.42
C THR A 238 -3.07 -14.60 14.91
N PRO A 239 -2.30 -15.55 14.38
CA PRO A 239 -2.33 -15.87 12.96
C PRO A 239 -3.65 -16.57 12.62
N LEU A 240 -4.36 -16.07 11.62
CA LEU A 240 -5.52 -16.72 11.00
C LEU A 240 -5.07 -17.58 9.80
N VAL A 241 -4.12 -17.08 9.03
CA VAL A 241 -3.50 -17.78 7.89
C VAL A 241 -2.01 -17.57 7.92
N ARG A 242 -1.26 -18.63 7.63
CA ARG A 242 0.16 -18.60 7.26
C ARG A 242 0.33 -19.53 6.08
N GLU A 243 0.61 -18.97 4.91
CA GLU A 243 0.72 -19.71 3.67
C GLU A 243 2.01 -19.32 2.96
N ARG A 244 2.66 -20.29 2.33
CA ARG A 244 3.76 -20.05 1.40
C ARG A 244 3.26 -20.23 -0.01
N LEU A 245 3.38 -19.18 -0.82
CA LEU A 245 3.12 -19.23 -2.25
C LEU A 245 4.45 -19.26 -2.99
N THR A 246 4.67 -20.32 -3.77
CA THR A 246 5.89 -20.48 -4.57
C THR A 246 5.51 -20.94 -5.98
N TYR A 247 6.08 -20.27 -6.97
CA TYR A 247 5.93 -20.64 -8.38
C TYR A 247 7.16 -20.27 -9.19
N GLN A 248 7.35 -20.91 -10.33
CA GLN A 248 8.40 -20.57 -11.29
C GLN A 248 7.80 -19.88 -12.51
N VAL A 249 8.58 -18.95 -13.06
CA VAL A 249 8.19 -18.20 -14.26
C VAL A 249 9.43 -17.84 -15.07
N ALA A 250 9.35 -18.02 -16.39
CA ALA A 250 10.38 -17.54 -17.31
C ALA A 250 10.26 -16.03 -17.49
N ILE A 251 11.34 -15.30 -17.29
CA ILE A 251 11.41 -13.85 -17.46
C ILE A 251 12.42 -13.47 -18.55
N SER A 252 12.16 -12.37 -19.22
CA SER A 252 13.10 -11.75 -20.14
C SER A 252 14.21 -10.97 -19.42
N ARG A 253 15.25 -10.59 -20.16
CA ARG A 253 16.31 -9.67 -19.67
C ARG A 253 15.75 -8.34 -19.18
N ASP A 254 14.72 -7.79 -19.86
CA ASP A 254 14.10 -6.53 -19.46
C ASP A 254 13.32 -6.68 -18.15
N GLN A 255 12.63 -7.79 -17.94
CA GLN A 255 11.99 -8.09 -16.67
C GLN A 255 13.01 -8.28 -15.54
N ALA A 256 14.13 -8.97 -15.80
CA ALA A 256 15.22 -9.11 -14.84
C ALA A 256 15.83 -7.74 -14.45
N ARG A 257 16.03 -6.85 -15.43
CA ARG A 257 16.43 -5.45 -15.21
C ARG A 257 15.44 -4.71 -14.32
N ASN A 258 14.15 -4.78 -14.63
CA ASN A 258 13.10 -4.11 -13.85
C ASN A 258 13.03 -4.64 -12.41
N ILE A 259 13.19 -5.95 -12.20
CA ILE A 259 13.27 -6.56 -10.86
C ILE A 259 14.41 -5.95 -10.04
N ALA A 260 15.61 -5.90 -10.61
CA ALA A 260 16.77 -5.34 -9.92
C ALA A 260 16.66 -3.82 -9.68
N SER A 261 16.03 -3.11 -10.62
CA SER A 261 15.89 -1.63 -10.56
C SER A 261 14.78 -1.15 -9.64
N MET A 262 13.76 -1.96 -9.34
CA MET A 262 12.61 -1.52 -8.53
C MET A 262 12.82 -1.67 -7.02
N GLY A 263 13.84 -2.40 -6.60
CA GLY A 263 14.05 -2.78 -5.20
C GLY A 263 15.24 -2.06 -4.54
N PRO A 264 15.53 -2.36 -3.27
CA PRO A 264 16.63 -1.74 -2.53
C PRO A 264 18.00 -1.91 -3.19
N SER A 265 18.18 -2.96 -3.99
CA SER A 265 19.42 -3.22 -4.75
C SER A 265 19.77 -2.10 -5.73
N ALA A 266 18.78 -1.34 -6.21
CA ALA A 266 18.97 -0.21 -7.10
C ALA A 266 19.79 0.94 -6.47
N HIS A 267 19.87 1.01 -5.15
CA HIS A 267 20.70 2.02 -4.45
C HIS A 267 22.19 1.67 -4.41
N HIS A 268 22.54 0.43 -4.77
CA HIS A 268 23.92 -0.09 -4.63
C HIS A 268 24.59 -0.42 -5.97
N MET A 269 23.88 -0.27 -7.09
CA MET A 269 24.41 -0.52 -8.44
C MET A 269 24.19 0.68 -9.35
N THR A 270 25.19 0.97 -10.19
CA THR A 270 24.99 1.92 -11.28
C THR A 270 24.21 1.27 -12.43
N PRO A 271 23.48 2.05 -13.27
CA PRO A 271 22.79 1.52 -14.44
C PRO A 271 23.71 0.70 -15.34
N ASN A 272 24.94 1.18 -15.63
CA ASN A 272 25.90 0.48 -16.48
C ASN A 272 26.34 -0.88 -15.90
N GLN A 273 26.52 -0.97 -14.58
CA GLN A 273 26.85 -2.23 -13.91
C GLN A 273 25.71 -3.22 -14.01
N LEU A 274 24.48 -2.76 -13.81
CA LEU A 274 23.29 -3.60 -13.95
C LEU A 274 23.14 -4.09 -15.40
N ASP A 275 23.30 -3.19 -16.37
CA ASP A 275 23.20 -3.51 -17.79
C ASP A 275 24.21 -4.58 -18.21
N ALA A 276 25.47 -4.44 -17.80
CA ALA A 276 26.51 -5.42 -18.10
C ALA A 276 26.16 -6.82 -17.54
N ARG A 277 25.60 -6.90 -16.31
CA ARG A 277 25.16 -8.18 -15.70
C ARG A 277 23.93 -8.76 -16.38
N VAL A 278 22.96 -7.94 -16.72
CA VAL A 278 21.74 -8.35 -17.44
C VAL A 278 22.08 -8.92 -18.81
N HIS A 279 23.06 -8.35 -19.52
CA HIS A 279 23.51 -8.89 -20.81
C HIS A 279 24.14 -10.29 -20.71
N GLN A 280 24.68 -10.67 -19.56
CA GLN A 280 25.24 -12.01 -19.32
C GLN A 280 24.15 -13.06 -19.06
N LEU A 281 22.92 -12.66 -18.71
CA LEU A 281 21.81 -13.60 -18.57
C LEU A 281 21.41 -14.18 -19.94
N PRO A 282 20.86 -15.42 -19.98
CA PRO A 282 20.21 -15.93 -21.20
C PRO A 282 19.02 -15.03 -21.58
N PRO A 283 18.51 -15.12 -22.84
CA PRO A 283 17.34 -14.33 -23.27
C PRO A 283 16.11 -14.55 -22.37
N HIS A 284 15.95 -15.74 -21.85
CA HIS A 284 14.95 -16.10 -20.84
C HIS A 284 15.64 -16.81 -19.68
N THR A 285 15.23 -16.46 -18.45
CA THR A 285 15.73 -17.04 -17.21
C THR A 285 14.54 -17.51 -16.39
N ASP A 286 14.51 -18.78 -16.00
CA ASP A 286 13.52 -19.26 -15.04
C ASP A 286 13.87 -18.74 -13.66
N VAL A 287 12.90 -18.10 -12.99
CA VAL A 287 13.06 -17.55 -11.65
C VAL A 287 12.00 -18.08 -10.72
N THR A 288 12.39 -18.26 -9.47
CA THR A 288 11.50 -18.68 -8.38
C THR A 288 10.91 -17.46 -7.70
N VAL A 289 9.60 -17.28 -7.78
CA VAL A 289 8.86 -16.33 -6.95
C VAL A 289 8.36 -17.08 -5.72
N SER A 290 8.83 -16.69 -4.53
CA SER A 290 8.47 -17.36 -3.28
C SER A 290 8.23 -16.34 -2.16
N VAL A 291 7.01 -16.35 -1.61
CA VAL A 291 6.58 -15.41 -0.57
C VAL A 291 5.84 -16.13 0.55
N ASN A 292 5.92 -15.58 1.76
CA ASN A 292 5.03 -15.93 2.86
C ASN A 292 3.88 -14.91 2.89
N LEU A 293 2.64 -15.42 2.90
CA LEU A 293 1.42 -14.65 3.10
C LEU A 293 0.89 -14.92 4.51
N GLY A 294 0.62 -13.86 5.28
CA GLY A 294 0.08 -13.97 6.62
C GLY A 294 -1.13 -13.07 6.80
N ILE A 295 -2.20 -13.63 7.37
CA ILE A 295 -3.35 -12.88 7.87
C ILE A 295 -3.39 -13.04 9.38
N TYR A 296 -3.50 -11.93 10.09
CA TYR A 296 -3.42 -11.89 11.53
C TYR A 296 -4.57 -11.05 12.11
N ARG A 297 -5.01 -11.39 13.32
CA ARG A 297 -5.97 -10.60 14.09
C ARG A 297 -5.34 -10.21 15.42
N GLN A 298 -5.66 -9.02 15.94
CA GLN A 298 -5.19 -8.60 17.25
C GLN A 298 -5.71 -9.53 18.35
N ILE A 299 -4.83 -9.86 19.31
CA ILE A 299 -5.24 -10.48 20.56
C ILE A 299 -5.95 -9.40 21.39
N ARG A 300 -7.23 -9.57 21.65
CA ARG A 300 -7.97 -8.66 22.54
C ARG A 300 -7.41 -8.76 23.94
N ALA A 301 -6.98 -7.64 24.52
CA ALA A 301 -6.83 -7.57 25.96
C ALA A 301 -8.22 -7.85 26.56
N SER A 302 -8.34 -8.89 27.40
CA SER A 302 -9.57 -9.16 28.14
C SER A 302 -9.93 -7.87 28.88
N ARG A 303 -11.09 -7.27 28.54
CA ARG A 303 -11.64 -6.19 29.38
C ARG A 303 -11.91 -6.82 30.73
N VAL A 304 -11.04 -6.53 31.70
CA VAL A 304 -11.36 -6.80 33.10
C VAL A 304 -12.54 -5.88 33.42
N VAL A 305 -13.74 -6.45 33.40
CA VAL A 305 -14.93 -5.77 33.92
C VAL A 305 -14.72 -5.77 35.42
N HIS A 306 -14.25 -4.66 35.99
CA HIS A 306 -14.39 -4.45 37.43
C HIS A 306 -15.88 -4.28 37.71
N ALA A 307 -16.46 -5.34 38.31
CA ALA A 307 -17.82 -5.34 38.85
C ALA A 307 -17.88 -4.47 40.11
#